data_78459b536d4a873873ac5d205bf45e26
#
_entry.id   78459b536d4a873873ac5d205bf45e26
#
_cell.length_a   1.000
_cell.length_b   1.000
_cell.length_c   1.000
_cell.angle_alpha   90.00
_cell.angle_beta   90.00
_cell.angle_gamma   90.00
#
_symmetry.space_group_name_H-M   'P 1'
#
loop_
_entity.id
_entity.type
_entity.pdbx_description
1 polymer ?
#
loop_
_entity_poly.entity_id
_entity_poly.type
_entity_poly.pdbx_seq_one_letter_code
_entity_poly.pdbx_strand_id
1 'polypeptide(L)'
;MGTKRIGRKATVAVAALAAALPIISACGDSYSPGVINFYSPADGASTFAKIGDRCSSESGGEYKVVTTVLPKNADDQRLQLARRLAGNDKGLDLMSMDVVWTAEFADAGWVVAVPDQVAAEVTARTLGGPLETATWRKKDEDRERLFAIPMSTNTQLLWYRKDVLKTIGARGPAKNWEGMLVDAQKSLADGGPSYIMVQGKQYEGLMVWFNSVLVSAGGQVVDPENPDKVTLVDTPEHRAATVRALQIMKSIATAPGADPSLTNSDEGSSRTGMEKGQAIYQVNWPFVFSGMATNAAAGSVDFLPDVKKYADLFDADGPKEDTTDEQLAPVNAEVRKVFDFAQYPGVGDRPSRTTLGGFNIAVASTSAQQDLAFKAAQCITSAKSQRQFALEAGPPPVIGALYSDPEFRAAYPMADDVKEQLEANRAAVRPKSPVYQSISTLVTAKLSPVGQWDPETMADELADAV
;
A
#
# COMPACT_ATOMS: atom_id res chain seq x y z
N MET A 1 -52.37 -28.63 -75.25
CA MET A 1 -51.77 -29.71 -74.51
C MET A 1 -51.57 -29.26 -73.11
N GLY A 2 -52.45 -29.56 -72.21
CA GLY A 2 -52.46 -29.12 -70.84
C GLY A 2 -52.18 -30.27 -69.88
N THR A 3 -51.48 -30.08 -68.86
CA THR A 3 -51.36 -30.99 -67.73
C THR A 3 -51.74 -30.29 -66.44
N LYS A 4 -52.88 -30.78 -65.88
CA LYS A 4 -53.38 -30.42 -64.54
C LYS A 4 -52.41 -30.89 -63.45
N ARG A 5 -52.06 -30.02 -62.50
CA ARG A 5 -51.48 -30.40 -61.21
C ARG A 5 -52.48 -30.18 -60.09
N ILE A 6 -52.78 -31.28 -59.42
CA ILE A 6 -53.61 -31.37 -58.22
C ILE A 6 -52.81 -30.96 -57.01
N GLY A 7 -53.25 -29.92 -56.28
CA GLY A 7 -52.63 -29.48 -55.04
C GLY A 7 -53.13 -30.31 -53.85
N ARG A 8 -52.21 -30.90 -53.10
CA ARG A 8 -52.51 -31.47 -51.77
C ARG A 8 -52.14 -30.41 -50.73
N LYS A 9 -53.11 -29.93 -50.00
CA LYS A 9 -52.88 -29.10 -48.79
C LYS A 9 -52.52 -30.03 -47.65
N ALA A 10 -51.29 -29.94 -47.18
CA ALA A 10 -50.82 -30.54 -45.91
C ALA A 10 -50.95 -29.49 -44.82
N THR A 11 -51.81 -29.71 -43.86
CA THR A 11 -51.96 -28.91 -42.67
C THR A 11 -50.92 -29.36 -41.70
N VAL A 12 -49.91 -28.49 -41.45
CA VAL A 12 -48.88 -28.71 -40.39
C VAL A 12 -49.39 -28.05 -39.11
N ALA A 13 -49.77 -28.88 -38.14
CA ALA A 13 -50.02 -28.41 -36.77
C ALA A 13 -48.68 -28.13 -36.08
N VAL A 14 -48.40 -26.86 -35.82
CA VAL A 14 -47.25 -26.44 -34.99
C VAL A 14 -47.65 -26.55 -33.53
N ALA A 15 -47.19 -27.60 -32.86
CA ALA A 15 -47.23 -27.69 -31.40
C ALA A 15 -46.16 -26.77 -30.81
N ALA A 16 -46.58 -25.64 -30.27
CA ALA A 16 -45.69 -24.75 -29.49
C ALA A 16 -45.38 -25.41 -28.15
N LEU A 17 -44.21 -26.07 -28.02
CA LEU A 17 -43.63 -26.46 -26.75
C LEU A 17 -43.02 -25.19 -26.12
N ALA A 18 -43.73 -24.57 -25.19
CA ALA A 18 -43.19 -23.54 -24.33
C ALA A 18 -42.18 -24.20 -23.37
N ALA A 19 -40.91 -24.26 -23.76
CA ALA A 19 -39.83 -24.56 -22.84
C ALA A 19 -39.66 -23.36 -21.88
N ALA A 20 -40.25 -23.47 -20.69
CA ALA A 20 -39.92 -22.60 -19.57
C ALA A 20 -38.45 -22.88 -19.17
N LEU A 21 -37.54 -22.15 -19.77
CA LEU A 21 -36.17 -22.04 -19.25
C LEU A 21 -36.28 -21.37 -17.88
N PRO A 22 -35.79 -22.00 -16.80
CA PRO A 22 -35.61 -21.27 -15.56
C PRO A 22 -34.61 -20.15 -15.85
N ILE A 23 -35.06 -18.89 -15.74
CA ILE A 23 -34.17 -17.75 -15.60
C ILE A 23 -33.46 -17.99 -14.26
N ILE A 24 -32.30 -18.66 -14.31
CA ILE A 24 -31.38 -18.69 -13.22
C ILE A 24 -30.94 -17.24 -13.11
N SER A 25 -31.54 -16.49 -12.16
CA SER A 25 -31.00 -15.24 -11.65
C SER A 25 -29.63 -15.56 -11.15
N ALA A 26 -28.60 -15.29 -11.96
CA ALA A 26 -27.21 -15.34 -11.57
C ALA A 26 -26.85 -14.08 -10.75
N CYS A 27 -27.66 -13.77 -9.75
CA CYS A 27 -27.29 -13.08 -8.52
C CYS A 27 -27.16 -14.14 -7.44
N GLY A 28 -26.22 -15.08 -7.62
CA GLY A 28 -25.89 -16.02 -6.58
C GLY A 28 -25.21 -15.25 -5.46
N ASP A 29 -25.81 -15.23 -4.27
CA ASP A 29 -25.11 -14.95 -3.05
C ASP A 29 -23.86 -15.84 -3.05
N SER A 30 -22.67 -15.23 -3.12
CA SER A 30 -21.39 -15.96 -3.07
C SER A 30 -21.10 -16.50 -1.65
N TYR A 31 -22.07 -16.45 -0.75
CA TYR A 31 -22.03 -17.00 0.58
C TYR A 31 -22.00 -18.53 0.54
N SER A 32 -21.02 -19.10 1.23
CA SER A 32 -20.94 -20.53 1.50
C SER A 32 -20.59 -20.75 2.99
N PRO A 33 -21.39 -21.54 3.75
CA PRO A 33 -21.10 -21.79 5.16
C PRO A 33 -19.68 -22.35 5.36
N GLY A 34 -18.93 -21.76 6.29
CA GLY A 34 -17.56 -22.16 6.60
C GLY A 34 -16.50 -21.69 5.57
N VAL A 35 -16.90 -21.03 4.48
CA VAL A 35 -15.95 -20.42 3.53
C VAL A 35 -15.84 -18.93 3.82
N ILE A 36 -14.68 -18.47 4.22
CA ILE A 36 -14.36 -17.06 4.48
C ILE A 36 -13.71 -16.46 3.24
N ASN A 37 -14.44 -15.62 2.54
CA ASN A 37 -13.93 -14.89 1.39
C ASN A 37 -13.13 -13.67 1.86
N PHE A 38 -11.84 -13.67 1.60
CA PHE A 38 -10.91 -12.61 1.94
C PHE A 38 -10.45 -11.83 0.71
N TYR A 39 -10.75 -10.55 0.68
CA TYR A 39 -10.34 -9.63 -0.38
C TYR A 39 -9.01 -8.96 0.02
N SER A 40 -7.92 -9.39 -0.61
CA SER A 40 -6.55 -8.96 -0.33
C SER A 40 -6.05 -7.92 -1.34
N PRO A 41 -5.09 -7.05 -0.97
CA PRO A 41 -4.42 -6.19 -1.96
C PRO A 41 -3.64 -7.04 -2.97
N ALA A 42 -3.35 -6.47 -4.13
CA ALA A 42 -2.51 -7.13 -5.15
C ALA A 42 -1.08 -7.32 -4.66
N ASP A 43 -0.55 -6.33 -3.92
CA ASP A 43 0.78 -6.42 -3.34
C ASP A 43 0.77 -7.41 -2.15
N GLY A 44 1.57 -8.46 -2.27
CA GLY A 44 1.61 -9.56 -1.30
C GLY A 44 0.44 -10.56 -1.40
N ALA A 45 -0.32 -10.57 -2.50
CA ALA A 45 -1.48 -11.45 -2.69
C ALA A 45 -1.11 -12.94 -2.59
N SER A 46 0.03 -13.37 -3.14
CA SER A 46 0.52 -14.75 -3.03
C SER A 46 0.80 -15.13 -1.59
N THR A 47 1.44 -14.24 -0.82
CA THR A 47 1.69 -14.46 0.61
C THR A 47 0.39 -14.53 1.41
N PHE A 48 -0.59 -13.65 1.12
CA PHE A 48 -1.91 -13.74 1.76
C PHE A 48 -2.64 -15.04 1.44
N ALA A 49 -2.50 -15.57 0.22
CA ALA A 49 -3.07 -16.87 -0.15
C ALA A 49 -2.42 -17.99 0.67
N LYS A 50 -1.08 -18.05 0.77
CA LYS A 50 -0.35 -19.02 1.62
C LYS A 50 -0.78 -18.91 3.09
N ILE A 51 -0.90 -17.70 3.64
CA ILE A 51 -1.39 -17.47 5.01
C ILE A 51 -2.82 -17.98 5.15
N GLY A 52 -3.71 -17.72 4.20
CA GLY A 52 -5.08 -18.17 4.18
C GLY A 52 -5.20 -19.70 4.17
N ASP A 53 -4.40 -20.38 3.35
CA ASP A 53 -4.34 -21.86 3.28
C ASP A 53 -3.86 -22.45 4.59
N ARG A 54 -2.82 -21.87 5.19
CA ARG A 54 -2.31 -22.28 6.50
C ARG A 54 -3.37 -22.08 7.60
N CYS A 55 -4.01 -20.92 7.66
CA CYS A 55 -5.07 -20.64 8.63
C CYS A 55 -6.26 -21.60 8.48
N SER A 56 -6.61 -21.95 7.25
CA SER A 56 -7.63 -22.95 6.95
C SER A 56 -7.25 -24.32 7.53
N SER A 57 -6.01 -24.75 7.34
CA SER A 57 -5.50 -26.02 7.85
C SER A 57 -5.44 -26.03 9.38
N GLU A 58 -4.94 -24.94 9.99
CA GLU A 58 -4.82 -24.78 11.45
C GLU A 58 -6.20 -24.68 12.14
N SER A 59 -7.28 -24.32 11.42
CA SER A 59 -8.65 -24.27 11.95
C SER A 59 -9.26 -25.63 12.29
N GLY A 60 -8.63 -26.72 11.86
CA GLY A 60 -9.20 -28.07 12.04
C GLY A 60 -10.50 -28.33 11.27
N GLY A 61 -10.75 -27.56 10.21
CA GLY A 61 -11.94 -27.66 9.37
C GLY A 61 -13.10 -26.75 9.80
N GLU A 62 -12.88 -25.86 10.77
CA GLU A 62 -13.90 -24.91 11.21
C GLU A 62 -14.22 -23.87 10.12
N TYR A 63 -13.19 -23.44 9.36
CA TYR A 63 -13.35 -22.56 8.21
C TYR A 63 -12.29 -22.84 7.12
N LYS A 64 -12.59 -22.35 5.92
CA LYS A 64 -11.68 -22.28 4.79
C LYS A 64 -11.57 -20.84 4.29
N VAL A 65 -10.37 -20.27 4.26
CA VAL A 65 -10.13 -18.95 3.67
C VAL A 65 -9.98 -19.09 2.15
N VAL A 66 -10.68 -18.25 1.39
CA VAL A 66 -10.55 -18.11 -0.06
C VAL A 66 -10.15 -16.69 -0.37
N THR A 67 -8.95 -16.50 -0.91
CA THR A 67 -8.40 -15.18 -1.20
C THR A 67 -8.81 -14.70 -2.59
N THR A 68 -9.36 -13.49 -2.68
CA THR A 68 -9.68 -12.78 -3.92
C THR A 68 -8.81 -11.53 -4.00
N VAL A 69 -8.08 -11.38 -5.11
CA VAL A 69 -7.16 -10.25 -5.29
C VAL A 69 -7.91 -9.01 -5.77
N LEU A 70 -7.72 -7.90 -5.07
CA LEU A 70 -8.22 -6.58 -5.42
C LEU A 70 -7.38 -5.95 -6.55
N PRO A 71 -7.87 -4.87 -7.20
CA PRO A 71 -7.08 -4.09 -8.15
C PRO A 71 -5.74 -3.62 -7.60
N LYS A 72 -4.83 -3.22 -8.49
CA LYS A 72 -3.46 -2.88 -8.11
C LYS A 72 -3.34 -1.59 -7.29
N ASN A 73 -4.07 -0.53 -7.65
CA ASN A 73 -3.98 0.75 -6.94
C ASN A 73 -5.05 0.89 -5.83
N ALA A 74 -4.72 1.68 -4.81
CA ALA A 74 -5.55 1.86 -3.62
C ALA A 74 -6.94 2.43 -3.93
N ASP A 75 -7.05 3.40 -4.84
CA ASP A 75 -8.33 4.04 -5.17
C ASP A 75 -9.33 3.05 -5.79
N ASP A 76 -8.84 2.18 -6.71
CA ASP A 76 -9.66 1.13 -7.32
C ASP A 76 -10.03 0.02 -6.32
N GLN A 77 -9.11 -0.33 -5.39
CA GLN A 77 -9.39 -1.26 -4.28
C GLN A 77 -10.54 -0.74 -3.43
N ARG A 78 -10.43 0.51 -2.95
CA ARG A 78 -11.47 1.15 -2.16
C ARG A 78 -12.80 1.17 -2.92
N LEU A 79 -12.79 1.60 -4.18
CA LEU A 79 -14.01 1.71 -4.99
C LEU A 79 -14.69 0.34 -5.15
N GLN A 80 -13.92 -0.72 -5.37
CA GLN A 80 -14.46 -2.08 -5.50
C GLN A 80 -15.08 -2.54 -4.18
N LEU A 81 -14.41 -2.36 -3.04
CA LEU A 81 -14.91 -2.72 -1.72
C LEU A 81 -16.17 -1.92 -1.38
N ALA A 82 -16.15 -0.59 -1.54
CA ALA A 82 -17.28 0.28 -1.26
C ALA A 82 -18.53 -0.11 -2.08
N ARG A 83 -18.37 -0.42 -3.37
CA ARG A 83 -19.48 -0.86 -4.24
C ARG A 83 -20.09 -2.18 -3.78
N ARG A 84 -19.28 -3.16 -3.35
CA ARG A 84 -19.76 -4.43 -2.82
C ARG A 84 -20.52 -4.26 -1.52
N LEU A 85 -19.97 -3.48 -0.59
CA LEU A 85 -20.58 -3.21 0.71
C LEU A 85 -21.88 -2.41 0.57
N ALA A 86 -21.89 -1.36 -0.26
CA ALA A 86 -23.12 -0.61 -0.59
C ALA A 86 -24.18 -1.46 -1.30
N GLY A 87 -23.74 -2.46 -2.08
CA GLY A 87 -24.61 -3.46 -2.72
C GLY A 87 -25.06 -4.59 -1.79
N ASN A 88 -24.71 -4.55 -0.49
CA ASN A 88 -25.03 -5.58 0.50
C ASN A 88 -24.54 -6.98 0.10
N ASP A 89 -23.32 -7.07 -0.46
CA ASP A 89 -22.70 -8.32 -0.90
C ASP A 89 -22.36 -9.21 0.30
N LYS A 90 -23.09 -10.31 0.46
CA LYS A 90 -22.88 -11.29 1.53
C LYS A 90 -21.71 -12.23 1.30
N GLY A 91 -21.13 -12.19 0.12
CA GLY A 91 -19.93 -12.95 -0.21
C GLY A 91 -18.63 -12.24 0.10
N LEU A 92 -18.67 -11.07 0.74
CA LEU A 92 -17.50 -10.38 1.27
C LEU A 92 -17.48 -10.57 2.78
N ASP A 93 -16.55 -11.38 3.30
CA ASP A 93 -16.42 -11.65 4.74
C ASP A 93 -15.29 -10.83 5.36
N LEU A 94 -14.09 -10.90 4.77
CA LEU A 94 -12.90 -10.17 5.18
C LEU A 94 -12.38 -9.29 4.06
N MET A 95 -11.86 -8.15 4.43
CA MET A 95 -11.16 -7.26 3.51
C MET A 95 -9.89 -6.70 4.12
N SER A 96 -8.86 -6.55 3.28
CA SER A 96 -7.71 -5.72 3.59
C SER A 96 -8.04 -4.28 3.22
N MET A 97 -7.97 -3.38 4.19
CA MET A 97 -8.20 -1.94 4.02
C MET A 97 -6.87 -1.20 4.13
N ASP A 98 -6.66 -0.20 3.27
CA ASP A 98 -5.66 0.83 3.57
C ASP A 98 -6.01 1.49 4.92
N VAL A 99 -5.02 1.81 5.70
CA VAL A 99 -5.17 2.39 7.06
C VAL A 99 -6.03 3.66 7.09
N VAL A 100 -6.16 4.37 5.98
CA VAL A 100 -6.95 5.62 5.91
C VAL A 100 -8.45 5.41 5.69
N TRP A 101 -8.90 4.19 5.36
CA TRP A 101 -10.33 3.95 5.09
C TRP A 101 -11.14 3.60 6.34
N THR A 102 -10.49 3.40 7.49
CA THR A 102 -11.17 2.95 8.72
C THR A 102 -12.29 3.89 9.14
N ALA A 103 -12.07 5.20 9.14
CA ALA A 103 -13.07 6.19 9.51
C ALA A 103 -14.29 6.16 8.57
N GLU A 104 -14.07 6.18 7.27
CA GLU A 104 -15.13 6.12 6.26
C GLU A 104 -15.95 4.84 6.37
N PHE A 105 -15.28 3.68 6.38
CA PHE A 105 -15.94 2.38 6.36
C PHE A 105 -16.69 2.11 7.67
N ALA A 106 -16.18 2.61 8.81
CA ALA A 106 -16.86 2.53 10.08
C ALA A 106 -18.11 3.44 10.12
N ASP A 107 -18.02 4.70 9.69
CA ASP A 107 -19.15 5.63 9.66
C ASP A 107 -20.23 5.21 8.67
N ALA A 108 -19.84 4.66 7.50
CA ALA A 108 -20.78 4.09 6.55
C ALA A 108 -21.47 2.79 7.06
N GLY A 109 -21.04 2.25 8.20
CA GLY A 109 -21.57 1.00 8.74
C GLY A 109 -21.19 -0.24 7.92
N TRP A 110 -20.13 -0.16 7.12
CA TRP A 110 -19.67 -1.23 6.24
C TRP A 110 -18.80 -2.29 6.92
N VAL A 111 -18.20 -1.93 8.04
CA VAL A 111 -17.39 -2.82 8.87
C VAL A 111 -17.94 -2.90 10.28
N VAL A 112 -17.76 -4.05 10.93
CA VAL A 112 -18.17 -4.25 12.31
C VAL A 112 -17.02 -3.95 13.27
N ALA A 113 -17.36 -3.45 14.47
CA ALA A 113 -16.35 -3.27 15.50
C ALA A 113 -15.80 -4.62 15.97
N VAL A 114 -14.50 -4.65 16.21
CA VAL A 114 -13.81 -5.83 16.75
C VAL A 114 -14.39 -6.15 18.14
N PRO A 115 -14.72 -7.43 18.44
CA PRO A 115 -15.21 -7.84 19.74
C PRO A 115 -14.25 -7.43 20.87
N ASP A 116 -14.76 -6.97 22.00
CA ASP A 116 -13.96 -6.36 23.08
C ASP A 116 -12.79 -7.27 23.57
N GLN A 117 -13.00 -8.57 23.65
CA GLN A 117 -11.93 -9.51 24.03
C GLN A 117 -10.81 -9.53 23.00
N VAL A 118 -11.15 -9.62 21.71
CA VAL A 118 -10.17 -9.62 20.60
C VAL A 118 -9.47 -8.26 20.53
N ALA A 119 -10.22 -7.16 20.72
CA ALA A 119 -9.67 -5.81 20.73
C ALA A 119 -8.62 -5.63 21.85
N ALA A 120 -8.85 -6.17 23.03
CA ALA A 120 -7.90 -6.13 24.16
C ALA A 120 -6.58 -6.88 23.81
N GLU A 121 -6.69 -8.07 23.22
CA GLU A 121 -5.53 -8.87 22.79
C GLU A 121 -4.73 -8.17 21.68
N VAL A 122 -5.42 -7.60 20.70
CA VAL A 122 -4.81 -6.82 19.59
C VAL A 122 -4.10 -5.59 20.12
N THR A 123 -4.74 -4.82 21.01
CA THR A 123 -4.18 -3.62 21.61
C THR A 123 -2.90 -3.92 22.39
N ALA A 124 -2.87 -5.00 23.15
CA ALA A 124 -1.72 -5.37 24.00
C ALA A 124 -0.44 -5.70 23.19
N ARG A 125 -0.57 -6.11 21.92
CA ARG A 125 0.58 -6.54 21.09
C ARG A 125 0.97 -5.56 19.99
N THR A 126 0.10 -4.60 19.66
CA THR A 126 0.23 -3.74 18.47
C THR A 126 0.93 -2.42 18.84
N LEU A 127 1.82 -1.93 17.97
CA LEU A 127 2.42 -0.61 18.09
C LEU A 127 1.35 0.50 18.04
N GLY A 128 1.57 1.60 18.77
CA GLY A 128 0.57 2.66 18.95
C GLY A 128 0.09 3.29 17.65
N GLY A 129 0.99 3.68 16.76
CA GLY A 129 0.62 4.30 15.48
C GLY A 129 -0.29 3.41 14.60
N PRO A 130 0.08 2.17 14.29
CA PRO A 130 -0.79 1.23 13.59
C PRO A 130 -2.13 0.97 14.28
N LEU A 131 -2.15 0.89 15.63
CA LEU A 131 -3.38 0.70 16.40
C LEU A 131 -4.35 1.89 16.19
N GLU A 132 -3.82 3.10 16.23
CA GLU A 132 -4.58 4.33 16.00
C GLU A 132 -5.28 4.33 14.63
N THR A 133 -4.63 3.82 13.59
CA THR A 133 -5.21 3.75 12.22
C THR A 133 -6.42 2.82 12.12
N ALA A 134 -6.54 1.84 13.01
CA ALA A 134 -7.65 0.88 13.03
C ALA A 134 -8.77 1.29 14.01
N THR A 135 -8.59 2.40 14.72
CA THR A 135 -9.49 2.89 15.77
C THR A 135 -10.31 4.07 15.25
N TRP A 136 -11.60 4.09 15.54
CA TRP A 136 -12.50 5.19 15.20
C TRP A 136 -13.57 5.40 16.27
N ARG A 137 -14.01 6.64 16.45
CA ARG A 137 -15.19 6.99 17.24
C ARG A 137 -16.28 7.46 16.30
N LYS A 138 -17.34 6.68 16.15
CA LYS A 138 -18.52 7.11 15.41
C LYS A 138 -19.20 8.30 16.09
N LYS A 139 -19.89 9.12 15.31
CA LYS A 139 -20.54 10.35 15.81
C LYS A 139 -21.52 10.10 16.96
N ASP A 140 -22.17 8.94 16.97
CA ASP A 140 -23.18 8.56 17.97
C ASP A 140 -22.63 7.63 19.08
N GLU A 141 -21.29 7.45 19.14
CA GLU A 141 -20.62 6.61 20.14
C GLU A 141 -19.82 7.47 21.14
N ASP A 142 -19.86 7.12 22.42
CA ASP A 142 -19.15 7.84 23.50
C ASP A 142 -17.66 7.48 23.58
N ARG A 143 -17.25 6.37 22.94
CA ARG A 143 -15.87 5.87 22.98
C ARG A 143 -15.34 5.51 21.61
N GLU A 144 -14.02 5.55 21.47
CA GLU A 144 -13.34 4.96 20.34
C GLU A 144 -13.40 3.42 20.40
N ARG A 145 -13.52 2.79 19.24
CA ARG A 145 -13.52 1.33 19.08
C ARG A 145 -12.59 0.93 17.96
N LEU A 146 -12.08 -0.28 18.05
CA LEU A 146 -11.32 -0.91 16.98
C LEU A 146 -12.28 -1.45 15.92
N PHE A 147 -12.12 -1.03 14.65
CA PHE A 147 -12.97 -1.47 13.52
C PHE A 147 -12.24 -2.40 12.55
N ALA A 148 -10.97 -2.64 12.79
CA ALA A 148 -10.17 -3.61 12.04
C ALA A 148 -9.02 -4.11 12.91
N ILE A 149 -8.40 -5.22 12.52
CA ILE A 149 -7.20 -5.75 13.15
C ILE A 149 -6.00 -5.35 12.32
N PRO A 150 -5.03 -4.56 12.84
CA PRO A 150 -3.84 -4.20 12.10
C PRO A 150 -3.03 -5.44 11.67
N MET A 151 -2.74 -5.55 10.37
CA MET A 151 -1.96 -6.64 9.78
C MET A 151 -0.53 -6.24 9.51
N SER A 152 -0.35 -5.10 8.89
CA SER A 152 0.96 -4.52 8.59
C SER A 152 0.90 -3.02 8.72
N THR A 153 2.01 -2.42 9.07
CA THR A 153 2.22 -0.99 8.93
C THR A 153 3.07 -0.72 7.69
N ASN A 154 3.30 0.54 7.39
CA ASN A 154 4.22 0.87 6.32
C ASN A 154 4.82 2.26 6.54
N THR A 155 6.08 2.42 6.16
CA THR A 155 6.79 3.68 6.15
C THR A 155 7.76 3.67 4.98
N GLN A 156 7.78 4.75 4.19
CA GLN A 156 8.70 4.83 3.08
C GLN A 156 10.13 5.04 3.57
N LEU A 157 11.09 4.46 2.86
CA LEU A 157 12.52 4.62 3.07
C LEU A 157 13.15 5.32 1.85
N LEU A 158 14.33 5.88 2.05
CA LEU A 158 15.21 6.31 0.99
C LEU A 158 16.07 5.12 0.55
N TRP A 159 15.83 4.62 -0.66
CA TRP A 159 16.64 3.59 -1.33
C TRP A 159 17.67 4.25 -2.22
N TYR A 160 18.89 3.72 -2.24
CA TYR A 160 19.98 4.37 -2.96
C TYR A 160 21.03 3.40 -3.51
N ARG A 161 21.73 3.85 -4.53
CA ARG A 161 22.83 3.16 -5.21
C ARG A 161 24.17 3.57 -4.61
N LYS A 162 24.76 2.69 -3.78
CA LYS A 162 26.09 2.93 -3.16
C LYS A 162 27.20 3.13 -4.18
N ASP A 163 27.20 2.37 -5.24
CA ASP A 163 28.17 2.45 -6.31
C ASP A 163 28.11 3.82 -7.02
N VAL A 164 26.92 4.31 -7.33
CA VAL A 164 26.73 5.65 -7.92
C VAL A 164 27.18 6.74 -6.96
N LEU A 165 26.79 6.69 -5.68
CA LEU A 165 27.23 7.65 -4.67
C LEU A 165 28.75 7.67 -4.52
N LYS A 166 29.39 6.51 -4.58
CA LYS A 166 30.86 6.42 -4.54
C LYS A 166 31.50 7.09 -5.76
N THR A 167 30.94 6.94 -6.96
CA THR A 167 31.45 7.56 -8.20
C THR A 167 31.44 9.09 -8.10
N ILE A 168 30.36 9.68 -7.56
CA ILE A 168 30.28 11.14 -7.38
C ILE A 168 30.99 11.66 -6.12
N GLY A 169 31.73 10.82 -5.39
CA GLY A 169 32.48 11.18 -4.19
C GLY A 169 31.61 11.48 -2.95
N ALA A 170 30.36 11.04 -2.93
CA ALA A 170 29.49 11.19 -1.77
C ALA A 170 29.90 10.21 -0.66
N ARG A 171 29.84 10.66 0.61
CA ARG A 171 30.22 9.85 1.79
C ARG A 171 29.09 8.91 2.25
N GLY A 172 27.88 9.10 1.74
CA GLY A 172 26.66 8.36 2.07
C GLY A 172 25.47 9.01 1.40
N PRO A 173 24.24 8.48 1.61
CA PRO A 173 23.05 9.04 1.02
C PRO A 173 22.74 10.43 1.57
N ALA A 174 22.10 11.25 0.76
CA ALA A 174 21.58 12.55 1.17
C ALA A 174 20.54 12.39 2.30
N LYS A 175 20.53 13.33 3.25
CA LYS A 175 19.62 13.32 4.40
C LYS A 175 18.32 14.09 4.15
N ASN A 176 18.26 14.87 3.08
CA ASN A 176 17.13 15.72 2.69
C ASN A 176 16.97 15.77 1.18
N TRP A 177 15.82 16.24 0.74
CA TRP A 177 15.47 16.33 -0.68
C TRP A 177 16.41 17.19 -1.49
N GLU A 178 16.90 18.29 -0.90
CA GLU A 178 17.82 19.21 -1.55
C GLU A 178 19.18 18.55 -1.83
N GLY A 179 19.67 17.78 -0.88
CA GLY A 179 20.89 16.99 -1.04
C GLY A 179 20.74 15.90 -2.12
N MET A 180 19.58 15.26 -2.20
CA MET A 180 19.31 14.29 -3.26
C MET A 180 19.39 14.92 -4.65
N LEU A 181 18.85 16.13 -4.83
CA LEU A 181 18.96 16.88 -6.08
C LEU A 181 20.43 17.21 -6.42
N VAL A 182 21.21 17.63 -5.43
CA VAL A 182 22.64 17.92 -5.64
C VAL A 182 23.38 16.67 -6.11
N ASP A 183 23.15 15.52 -5.47
CA ASP A 183 23.80 14.26 -5.85
C ASP A 183 23.34 13.78 -7.22
N ALA A 184 22.04 13.90 -7.56
CA ALA A 184 21.50 13.57 -8.86
C ALA A 184 22.15 14.43 -9.98
N GLN A 185 22.34 15.74 -9.74
CA GLN A 185 23.00 16.64 -10.69
C GLN A 185 24.49 16.28 -10.90
N LYS A 186 25.21 15.91 -9.84
CA LYS A 186 26.60 15.43 -9.96
C LYS A 186 26.65 14.13 -10.76
N SER A 187 25.77 13.18 -10.46
CA SER A 187 25.71 11.93 -11.20
C SER A 187 25.41 12.15 -12.70
N LEU A 188 24.47 13.04 -13.01
CA LEU A 188 24.15 13.44 -14.37
C LEU A 188 25.39 14.03 -15.08
N ALA A 189 26.12 14.92 -14.43
CA ALA A 189 27.30 15.56 -15.00
C ALA A 189 28.42 14.54 -15.31
N ASP A 190 28.50 13.46 -14.53
CA ASP A 190 29.45 12.35 -14.74
C ASP A 190 28.89 11.28 -15.71
N GLY A 191 27.70 11.50 -16.30
CA GLY A 191 27.04 10.56 -17.23
C GLY A 191 26.41 9.33 -16.53
N GLY A 192 26.22 9.41 -15.22
CA GLY A 192 25.59 8.36 -14.39
C GLY A 192 24.07 8.48 -14.26
N PRO A 193 23.44 7.52 -13.56
CA PRO A 193 21.99 7.55 -13.26
C PRO A 193 21.63 8.77 -12.42
N SER A 194 20.60 9.52 -12.83
CA SER A 194 20.22 10.78 -12.18
C SER A 194 18.79 10.83 -11.67
N TYR A 195 17.96 9.82 -11.95
CA TYR A 195 16.58 9.85 -11.53
C TYR A 195 16.45 9.74 -10.01
N ILE A 196 15.48 10.49 -9.48
CA ILE A 196 14.95 10.34 -8.14
C ILE A 196 13.54 9.78 -8.31
N MET A 197 13.39 8.48 -8.10
CA MET A 197 12.11 7.78 -8.32
C MET A 197 11.15 8.04 -7.17
N VAL A 198 9.97 8.52 -7.50
CA VAL A 198 8.86 8.82 -6.57
C VAL A 198 7.52 8.40 -7.18
N GLN A 199 6.42 8.50 -6.43
CA GLN A 199 5.06 8.22 -6.91
C GLN A 199 4.40 9.54 -7.35
N GLY A 200 4.50 9.87 -8.64
CA GLY A 200 3.99 11.14 -9.20
C GLY A 200 2.69 11.02 -10.01
N LYS A 201 2.17 9.78 -10.20
CA LYS A 201 0.88 9.53 -10.86
C LYS A 201 -0.27 10.08 -10.03
N GLN A 202 -1.35 10.52 -10.69
CA GLN A 202 -2.56 11.00 -10.01
C GLN A 202 -3.31 9.84 -9.33
N TYR A 203 -3.02 9.58 -8.07
CA TYR A 203 -3.67 8.61 -7.18
C TYR A 203 -3.13 8.79 -5.75
N GLU A 204 -3.53 7.95 -4.80
CA GLU A 204 -3.14 8.03 -3.39
C GLU A 204 -1.60 8.12 -3.16
N GLY A 205 -0.77 7.49 -3.99
CA GLY A 205 0.69 7.59 -3.87
C GLY A 205 1.23 9.02 -4.01
N LEU A 206 0.61 9.85 -4.84
CA LEU A 206 0.96 11.27 -4.93
C LEU A 206 0.57 12.05 -3.67
N MET A 207 -0.57 11.71 -3.06
CA MET A 207 -0.97 12.26 -1.76
C MET A 207 0.00 11.86 -0.66
N VAL A 208 0.46 10.61 -0.64
CA VAL A 208 1.49 10.11 0.30
C VAL A 208 2.78 10.90 0.18
N TRP A 209 3.27 11.13 -1.05
CA TRP A 209 4.47 11.93 -1.29
C TRP A 209 4.28 13.38 -0.82
N PHE A 210 3.19 14.04 -1.22
CA PHE A 210 2.87 15.39 -0.79
C PHE A 210 2.79 15.50 0.73
N ASN A 211 2.02 14.63 1.40
CA ASN A 211 1.85 14.64 2.85
C ASN A 211 3.18 14.47 3.59
N SER A 212 4.03 13.54 3.13
CA SER A 212 5.35 13.32 3.76
C SER A 212 6.26 14.54 3.65
N VAL A 213 6.32 15.17 2.49
CA VAL A 213 7.14 16.37 2.28
C VAL A 213 6.57 17.57 3.05
N LEU A 214 5.24 17.75 3.03
CA LEU A 214 4.53 18.81 3.73
C LEU A 214 4.77 18.75 5.24
N VAL A 215 4.57 17.56 5.86
CA VAL A 215 4.75 17.39 7.31
C VAL A 215 6.24 17.49 7.68
N SER A 216 7.15 17.03 6.83
CA SER A 216 8.59 17.24 7.01
C SER A 216 8.98 18.73 6.91
N ALA A 217 8.25 19.53 6.12
CA ALA A 217 8.43 20.98 6.06
C ALA A 217 7.80 21.72 7.26
N GLY A 218 6.99 21.05 8.07
CA GLY A 218 6.32 21.60 9.26
C GLY A 218 4.87 22.05 9.02
N GLY A 219 4.26 21.65 7.90
CA GLY A 219 2.85 21.87 7.59
C GLY A 219 2.00 20.62 7.85
N GLN A 220 0.71 20.74 7.59
CA GLN A 220 -0.28 19.66 7.63
C GLN A 220 -1.48 20.03 6.76
N VAL A 221 -2.25 19.04 6.31
CA VAL A 221 -3.39 19.29 5.42
C VAL A 221 -4.58 19.82 6.21
N VAL A 222 -4.91 19.17 7.31
CA VAL A 222 -5.99 19.55 8.24
C VAL A 222 -5.48 19.54 9.66
N ASP A 223 -6.20 20.22 10.55
CA ASP A 223 -5.92 20.20 12.00
C ASP A 223 -6.20 18.80 12.56
N PRO A 224 -5.25 18.14 13.26
CA PRO A 224 -5.44 16.80 13.81
C PRO A 224 -6.55 16.73 14.86
N GLU A 225 -6.79 17.83 15.59
CA GLU A 225 -7.83 17.93 16.62
C GLU A 225 -9.20 18.31 16.03
N ASN A 226 -9.20 18.91 14.83
CA ASN A 226 -10.41 19.31 14.11
C ASN A 226 -10.26 19.05 12.60
N PRO A 227 -10.52 17.82 12.13
CA PRO A 227 -10.34 17.44 10.73
C PRO A 227 -11.18 18.22 9.71
N ASP A 228 -12.16 19.01 10.17
CA ASP A 228 -12.96 19.91 9.32
C ASP A 228 -12.25 21.26 9.05
N LYS A 229 -11.09 21.49 9.69
CA LYS A 229 -10.30 22.71 9.53
C LYS A 229 -9.08 22.47 8.64
N VAL A 230 -9.07 23.07 7.46
CA VAL A 230 -7.90 23.07 6.56
C VAL A 230 -6.80 23.97 7.13
N THR A 231 -5.54 23.49 7.11
CA THR A 231 -4.40 24.20 7.70
C THR A 231 -3.26 24.47 6.72
N LEU A 232 -3.46 24.20 5.44
CA LEU A 232 -2.41 24.39 4.41
C LEU A 232 -1.84 25.80 4.35
N VAL A 233 -2.67 26.82 4.59
CA VAL A 233 -2.30 28.25 4.49
C VAL A 233 -2.90 29.12 5.60
N ASP A 234 -3.44 28.51 6.67
CA ASP A 234 -4.16 29.23 7.74
C ASP A 234 -3.26 30.10 8.62
N THR A 235 -1.95 29.85 8.61
CA THR A 235 -0.91 30.69 9.23
C THR A 235 0.24 30.94 8.25
N PRO A 236 1.04 32.01 8.45
CA PRO A 236 2.25 32.25 7.64
C PRO A 236 3.21 31.08 7.65
N GLU A 237 3.36 30.40 8.77
CA GLU A 237 4.24 29.22 8.94
C GLU A 237 3.73 28.01 8.14
N HIS A 238 2.42 27.71 8.19
CA HIS A 238 1.82 26.65 7.42
C HIS A 238 1.89 26.94 5.91
N ARG A 239 1.60 28.18 5.50
CA ARG A 239 1.75 28.59 4.11
C ARG A 239 3.19 28.41 3.61
N ALA A 240 4.18 28.84 4.39
CA ALA A 240 5.59 28.68 4.05
C ALA A 240 5.98 27.19 3.93
N ALA A 241 5.47 26.33 4.80
CA ALA A 241 5.70 24.89 4.74
C ALA A 241 5.06 24.26 3.50
N THR A 242 3.83 24.65 3.16
CA THR A 242 3.12 24.17 1.96
C THR A 242 3.85 24.58 0.69
N VAL A 243 4.20 25.86 0.56
CA VAL A 243 4.98 26.37 -0.56
C VAL A 243 6.32 25.64 -0.68
N ARG A 244 7.01 25.40 0.46
CA ARG A 244 8.30 24.69 0.46
C ARG A 244 8.15 23.24 -0.02
N ALA A 245 7.11 22.54 0.41
CA ALA A 245 6.83 21.18 -0.05
C ALA A 245 6.59 21.16 -1.58
N LEU A 246 5.79 22.07 -2.07
CA LEU A 246 5.51 22.21 -3.51
C LEU A 246 6.77 22.55 -4.32
N GLN A 247 7.64 23.44 -3.81
CA GLN A 247 8.93 23.76 -4.45
C GLN A 247 9.82 22.51 -4.59
N ILE A 248 9.90 21.67 -3.54
CA ILE A 248 10.66 20.42 -3.58
C ILE A 248 10.09 19.47 -4.63
N MET A 249 8.77 19.23 -4.60
CA MET A 249 8.11 18.34 -5.57
C MET A 249 8.33 18.82 -7.01
N LYS A 250 8.17 20.12 -7.27
CA LYS A 250 8.46 20.73 -8.57
C LYS A 250 9.92 20.52 -8.97
N SER A 251 10.87 20.75 -8.06
CA SER A 251 12.29 20.60 -8.34
C SER A 251 12.65 19.15 -8.70
N ILE A 252 12.09 18.16 -8.00
CA ILE A 252 12.27 16.74 -8.32
C ILE A 252 11.74 16.41 -9.71
N ALA A 253 10.58 16.97 -10.09
CA ALA A 253 9.93 16.68 -11.37
C ALA A 253 10.54 17.40 -12.57
N THR A 254 11.21 18.56 -12.36
CA THR A 254 11.65 19.43 -13.45
C THR A 254 13.16 19.69 -13.51
N ALA A 255 13.94 19.13 -12.60
CA ALA A 255 15.40 19.24 -12.62
C ALA A 255 15.98 18.63 -13.91
N PRO A 256 17.10 19.15 -14.45
CA PRO A 256 17.81 18.47 -15.51
C PRO A 256 18.10 17.00 -15.14
N GLY A 257 17.76 16.07 -16.05
CA GLY A 257 17.92 14.63 -15.78
C GLY A 257 16.90 14.04 -14.82
N ALA A 258 15.77 14.73 -14.55
CA ALA A 258 14.64 14.13 -13.84
C ALA A 258 13.98 13.01 -14.65
N ASP A 259 13.28 12.12 -13.96
CA ASP A 259 12.52 11.05 -14.62
C ASP A 259 11.40 11.62 -15.50
N PRO A 260 11.46 11.45 -16.85
CA PRO A 260 10.44 11.98 -17.74
C PRO A 260 9.09 11.29 -17.61
N SER A 261 9.04 10.13 -16.96
CA SER A 261 7.83 9.35 -16.71
C SER A 261 7.21 9.60 -15.32
N LEU A 262 7.77 10.52 -14.52
CA LEU A 262 7.39 10.77 -13.13
C LEU A 262 5.87 10.91 -12.94
N THR A 263 5.17 11.64 -13.84
CA THR A 263 3.72 11.84 -13.76
C THR A 263 2.88 10.59 -14.00
N ASN A 264 3.50 9.48 -14.41
CA ASN A 264 2.89 8.17 -14.58
C ASN A 264 3.45 7.14 -13.60
N SER A 265 4.36 7.54 -12.71
CA SER A 265 5.04 6.63 -11.78
C SER A 265 4.16 6.30 -10.58
N ASP A 266 3.92 5.02 -10.39
CA ASP A 266 3.39 4.40 -9.17
C ASP A 266 4.52 3.64 -8.43
N GLU A 267 4.20 2.93 -7.35
CA GLU A 267 5.18 2.16 -6.55
C GLU A 267 5.93 1.13 -7.40
N GLY A 268 5.21 0.42 -8.27
CA GLY A 268 5.77 -0.64 -9.09
C GLY A 268 6.64 -0.11 -10.23
N SER A 269 6.20 0.94 -10.92
CA SER A 269 6.98 1.55 -12.03
C SER A 269 8.22 2.26 -11.51
N SER A 270 8.15 2.94 -10.35
CA SER A 270 9.33 3.54 -9.74
C SER A 270 10.33 2.49 -9.28
N ARG A 271 9.89 1.33 -8.72
CA ARG A 271 10.76 0.19 -8.44
C ARG A 271 11.46 -0.30 -9.72
N THR A 272 10.70 -0.52 -10.78
CA THR A 272 11.25 -0.97 -12.06
C THR A 272 12.31 -0.01 -12.63
N GLY A 273 12.11 1.31 -12.49
CA GLY A 273 13.09 2.32 -12.90
C GLY A 273 14.40 2.21 -12.12
N MET A 274 14.34 1.94 -10.81
CA MET A 274 15.52 1.68 -9.99
C MET A 274 16.21 0.37 -10.40
N GLU A 275 15.47 -0.72 -10.58
CA GLU A 275 16.00 -2.03 -10.98
C GLU A 275 16.69 -1.99 -12.36
N LYS A 276 16.21 -1.13 -13.27
CA LYS A 276 16.86 -0.86 -14.56
C LYS A 276 18.11 0.02 -14.48
N GLY A 277 18.52 0.42 -13.29
CA GLY A 277 19.71 1.25 -13.09
C GLY A 277 19.57 2.71 -13.53
N GLN A 278 18.36 3.23 -13.74
CA GLN A 278 18.12 4.59 -14.20
C GLN A 278 18.20 5.65 -13.08
N ALA A 279 18.10 5.21 -11.83
CA ALA A 279 17.99 6.09 -10.67
C ALA A 279 19.18 5.97 -9.72
N ILE A 280 19.56 7.10 -9.13
CA ILE A 280 20.49 7.17 -8.00
C ILE A 280 19.74 6.98 -6.67
N TYR A 281 18.51 7.51 -6.59
CA TYR A 281 17.64 7.47 -5.42
C TYR A 281 16.23 7.01 -5.77
N GLN A 282 15.57 6.38 -4.81
CA GLN A 282 14.15 6.07 -4.85
C GLN A 282 13.55 6.28 -3.47
N VAL A 283 12.39 6.91 -3.37
CA VAL A 283 11.55 6.93 -2.17
C VAL A 283 10.39 5.97 -2.40
N ASN A 284 10.33 4.93 -1.59
CA ASN A 284 9.31 3.88 -1.75
C ASN A 284 9.19 3.03 -0.48
N TRP A 285 8.18 2.19 -0.43
CA TRP A 285 7.89 1.28 0.66
C TRP A 285 8.89 0.11 0.74
N PRO A 286 9.01 -0.57 1.88
CA PRO A 286 9.97 -1.67 2.12
C PRO A 286 9.89 -2.84 1.14
N PHE A 287 8.74 -3.09 0.49
CA PHE A 287 8.58 -4.18 -0.48
C PHE A 287 9.60 -4.13 -1.63
N VAL A 288 10.16 -2.95 -1.92
CA VAL A 288 11.17 -2.84 -3.00
C VAL A 288 12.45 -3.61 -2.68
N PHE A 289 12.76 -3.87 -1.40
CA PHE A 289 13.97 -4.60 -1.04
C PHE A 289 13.84 -6.10 -1.38
N SER A 290 12.74 -6.73 -0.98
CA SER A 290 12.47 -8.13 -1.34
C SER A 290 12.31 -8.30 -2.84
N GLY A 291 11.60 -7.37 -3.51
CA GLY A 291 11.50 -7.35 -4.97
C GLY A 291 12.84 -7.19 -5.68
N MET A 292 13.72 -6.31 -5.20
CA MET A 292 15.09 -6.15 -5.74
C MET A 292 15.89 -7.43 -5.58
N ALA A 293 15.85 -8.09 -4.41
CA ALA A 293 16.55 -9.35 -4.17
C ALA A 293 16.04 -10.46 -5.10
N THR A 294 14.71 -10.59 -5.25
CA THR A 294 14.07 -11.58 -6.13
C THR A 294 14.47 -11.37 -7.58
N ASN A 295 14.36 -10.14 -8.09
CA ASN A 295 14.69 -9.83 -9.47
C ASN A 295 16.20 -9.93 -9.76
N ALA A 296 17.05 -9.59 -8.80
CA ALA A 296 18.49 -9.77 -8.90
C ALA A 296 18.87 -11.26 -8.91
N ALA A 297 18.24 -12.09 -8.07
CA ALA A 297 18.42 -13.54 -8.07
C ALA A 297 17.98 -14.16 -9.42
N ALA A 298 16.91 -13.65 -10.02
CA ALA A 298 16.48 -14.03 -11.37
C ALA A 298 17.42 -13.52 -12.49
N GLY A 299 18.40 -12.67 -12.15
CA GLY A 299 19.36 -12.10 -13.10
C GLY A 299 18.81 -10.94 -13.94
N SER A 300 17.78 -10.26 -13.47
CA SER A 300 17.12 -9.14 -14.15
C SER A 300 17.63 -7.76 -13.71
N VAL A 301 18.61 -7.69 -12.79
CA VAL A 301 19.21 -6.48 -12.27
C VAL A 301 20.70 -6.44 -12.54
N ASP A 302 21.11 -5.74 -13.59
CA ASP A 302 22.48 -5.75 -14.12
C ASP A 302 23.55 -5.29 -13.12
N PHE A 303 23.21 -4.39 -12.19
CA PHE A 303 24.15 -3.89 -11.19
C PHE A 303 24.26 -4.77 -9.93
N LEU A 304 23.52 -5.89 -9.87
CA LEU A 304 23.55 -6.89 -8.79
C LEU A 304 23.85 -8.31 -9.33
N PRO A 305 24.87 -8.51 -10.17
CA PRO A 305 25.10 -9.80 -10.83
C PRO A 305 25.42 -10.94 -9.83
N ASP A 306 26.03 -10.61 -8.70
CA ASP A 306 26.46 -11.60 -7.71
C ASP A 306 25.29 -12.20 -6.90
N VAL A 307 24.11 -11.58 -6.95
CA VAL A 307 22.90 -12.10 -6.28
C VAL A 307 22.34 -13.32 -7.02
N LYS A 308 22.62 -13.47 -8.32
CA LYS A 308 22.16 -14.60 -9.14
C LYS A 308 22.58 -15.98 -8.58
N LYS A 309 23.66 -16.06 -7.83
CA LYS A 309 24.09 -17.31 -7.18
C LYS A 309 23.09 -17.86 -6.15
N TYR A 310 22.11 -17.06 -5.74
CA TYR A 310 21.06 -17.42 -4.80
C TYR A 310 19.71 -17.70 -5.46
N ALA A 311 19.68 -17.88 -6.80
CA ALA A 311 18.43 -18.09 -7.57
C ALA A 311 17.58 -19.26 -7.05
N ASP A 312 18.23 -20.31 -6.52
CA ASP A 312 17.56 -21.50 -6.00
C ASP A 312 16.68 -21.21 -4.73
N LEU A 313 16.88 -20.07 -4.07
CA LEU A 313 16.10 -19.65 -2.91
C LEU A 313 14.81 -18.91 -3.26
N PHE A 314 14.61 -18.56 -4.55
CA PHE A 314 13.52 -17.71 -5.00
C PHE A 314 12.64 -18.39 -6.05
N ASP A 315 11.39 -18.01 -6.07
CA ASP A 315 10.47 -18.15 -7.20
C ASP A 315 10.13 -16.76 -7.78
N ALA A 316 9.14 -16.69 -8.69
CA ALA A 316 8.80 -15.44 -9.36
C ALA A 316 8.23 -14.35 -8.42
N ASP A 317 7.67 -14.76 -7.29
CA ASP A 317 6.92 -13.89 -6.39
C ASP A 317 7.70 -13.53 -5.11
N GLY A 318 8.88 -14.13 -4.90
CA GLY A 318 9.70 -13.87 -3.72
C GLY A 318 10.50 -15.11 -3.27
N PRO A 319 10.96 -15.12 -2.00
CA PRO A 319 11.58 -16.31 -1.42
C PRO A 319 10.63 -17.50 -1.44
N LYS A 320 11.14 -18.69 -1.70
CA LYS A 320 10.36 -19.93 -1.59
C LYS A 320 9.89 -20.16 -0.15
N GLU A 321 8.79 -20.90 0.01
CA GLU A 321 8.15 -21.13 1.31
C GLU A 321 9.06 -21.79 2.35
N ASP A 322 9.99 -22.63 1.89
CA ASP A 322 10.95 -23.34 2.73
C ASP A 322 12.29 -22.58 2.94
N THR A 323 12.42 -21.37 2.37
CA THR A 323 13.61 -20.55 2.55
C THR A 323 13.68 -20.00 3.98
N THR A 324 14.78 -20.30 4.68
CA THR A 324 14.99 -19.85 6.07
C THR A 324 15.60 -18.45 6.14
N ASP A 325 15.45 -17.79 7.30
CA ASP A 325 16.04 -16.49 7.56
C ASP A 325 17.59 -16.52 7.45
N GLU A 326 18.20 -17.61 7.89
CA GLU A 326 19.66 -17.83 7.77
C GLU A 326 20.11 -17.88 6.31
N GLN A 327 19.26 -18.40 5.42
CA GLN A 327 19.53 -18.42 3.98
C GLN A 327 19.33 -17.03 3.34
N LEU A 328 18.39 -16.22 3.84
CA LEU A 328 18.15 -14.86 3.34
C LEU A 328 19.22 -13.85 3.80
N ALA A 329 19.83 -14.03 4.96
CA ALA A 329 20.83 -13.11 5.50
C ALA A 329 22.01 -12.85 4.54
N PRO A 330 22.67 -13.86 3.92
CA PRO A 330 23.73 -13.62 2.95
C PRO A 330 23.22 -12.98 1.65
N VAL A 331 21.98 -13.23 1.22
CA VAL A 331 21.36 -12.54 0.07
C VAL A 331 21.22 -11.06 0.36
N ASN A 332 20.64 -10.73 1.51
CA ASN A 332 20.47 -9.34 1.96
C ASN A 332 21.83 -8.61 2.04
N ALA A 333 22.85 -9.26 2.59
CA ALA A 333 24.19 -8.70 2.65
C ALA A 333 24.78 -8.45 1.25
N GLU A 334 24.54 -9.32 0.28
CA GLU A 334 25.00 -9.14 -1.09
C GLU A 334 24.29 -7.96 -1.78
N VAL A 335 22.96 -7.90 -1.69
CA VAL A 335 22.17 -6.77 -2.23
C VAL A 335 22.65 -5.45 -1.66
N ARG A 336 22.86 -5.38 -0.35
CA ARG A 336 23.29 -4.16 0.37
C ARG A 336 24.70 -3.68 0.07
N LYS A 337 25.48 -4.42 -0.67
CA LYS A 337 26.78 -3.90 -1.18
C LYS A 337 26.59 -2.77 -2.20
N VAL A 338 25.49 -2.79 -2.95
CA VAL A 338 25.22 -1.85 -4.04
C VAL A 338 23.91 -1.10 -3.85
N PHE A 339 22.84 -1.78 -3.47
CA PHE A 339 21.51 -1.21 -3.22
C PHE A 339 21.22 -1.26 -1.73
N ASP A 340 21.07 -0.10 -1.10
CA ASP A 340 20.88 0.01 0.35
C ASP A 340 19.79 1.04 0.68
N PHE A 341 19.50 1.22 1.95
CA PHE A 341 18.42 2.10 2.42
C PHE A 341 18.91 3.03 3.54
N ALA A 342 18.14 4.07 3.74
CA ALA A 342 18.26 5.03 4.84
C ALA A 342 16.85 5.52 5.21
N GLN A 343 16.77 6.29 6.30
CA GLN A 343 15.53 6.94 6.69
C GLN A 343 15.03 7.88 5.58
N TYR A 344 13.72 8.12 5.54
CA TYR A 344 13.08 9.06 4.62
C TYR A 344 13.78 10.43 4.63
N PRO A 345 13.93 11.13 3.50
CA PRO A 345 14.63 12.40 3.45
C PRO A 345 13.84 13.53 4.14
N GLY A 346 14.55 14.35 4.90
CA GLY A 346 14.00 15.56 5.53
C GLY A 346 13.85 16.73 4.56
N VAL A 347 13.46 17.89 5.08
CA VAL A 347 13.35 19.15 4.36
C VAL A 347 14.30 20.19 5.00
N GLY A 348 15.33 20.61 4.30
CA GLY A 348 16.40 21.43 4.86
C GLY A 348 17.05 20.74 6.07
N ASP A 349 17.08 21.42 7.21
CA ASP A 349 17.60 20.89 8.47
C ASP A 349 16.51 20.23 9.35
N ARG A 350 15.27 20.19 8.89
CA ARG A 350 14.16 19.54 9.61
C ARG A 350 14.26 18.03 9.48
N PRO A 351 13.98 17.28 10.56
CA PRO A 351 13.95 15.82 10.49
C PRO A 351 12.83 15.36 9.57
N SER A 352 13.06 14.22 8.93
CA SER A 352 12.06 13.58 8.09
C SER A 352 10.82 13.17 8.88
N ARG A 353 9.67 13.25 8.22
CA ARG A 353 8.42 12.64 8.63
C ARG A 353 7.83 11.90 7.45
N THR A 354 7.59 10.61 7.61
CA THR A 354 7.08 9.77 6.54
C THR A 354 5.64 9.39 6.78
N THR A 355 4.85 9.38 5.71
CA THR A 355 3.45 8.98 5.80
C THR A 355 3.34 7.54 6.33
N LEU A 356 2.50 7.38 7.36
CA LEU A 356 2.14 6.09 7.91
C LEU A 356 1.17 5.39 6.95
N GLY A 357 1.58 4.24 6.45
CA GLY A 357 0.79 3.35 5.61
C GLY A 357 0.52 2.01 6.30
N GLY A 358 0.00 1.06 5.54
CA GLY A 358 -0.23 -0.31 5.99
C GLY A 358 -1.62 -0.83 5.65
N PHE A 359 -1.89 -2.05 6.13
CA PHE A 359 -3.16 -2.72 5.91
C PHE A 359 -3.78 -3.16 7.22
N ASN A 360 -5.08 -2.90 7.34
CA ASN A 360 -5.94 -3.37 8.41
C ASN A 360 -6.90 -4.44 7.88
N ILE A 361 -7.08 -5.53 8.59
CA ILE A 361 -8.04 -6.59 8.23
C ILE A 361 -9.36 -6.33 8.94
N ALA A 362 -10.41 -6.08 8.16
CA ALA A 362 -11.73 -5.78 8.66
C ALA A 362 -12.75 -6.88 8.30
N VAL A 363 -13.74 -7.05 9.17
CA VAL A 363 -14.90 -7.92 8.94
C VAL A 363 -16.04 -7.08 8.38
N ALA A 364 -16.59 -7.51 7.23
CA ALA A 364 -17.71 -6.84 6.59
C ALA A 364 -18.99 -6.95 7.44
N SER A 365 -19.73 -5.86 7.55
CA SER A 365 -21.04 -5.88 8.23
C SER A 365 -22.07 -6.76 7.51
N THR A 366 -21.88 -6.99 6.22
CA THR A 366 -22.72 -7.85 5.37
C THR A 366 -22.42 -9.34 5.50
N SER A 367 -21.30 -9.72 6.12
CA SER A 367 -20.95 -11.12 6.34
C SER A 367 -22.00 -11.84 7.19
N ALA A 368 -22.44 -13.00 6.72
CA ALA A 368 -23.39 -13.85 7.45
C ALA A 368 -22.70 -14.73 8.53
N GLN A 369 -21.35 -14.70 8.63
CA GLN A 369 -20.54 -15.55 9.50
C GLN A 369 -19.42 -14.75 10.20
N GLN A 370 -19.77 -13.62 10.79
CA GLN A 370 -18.84 -12.67 11.40
C GLN A 370 -17.92 -13.30 12.46
N ASP A 371 -18.43 -14.21 13.29
CA ASP A 371 -17.63 -14.89 14.31
C ASP A 371 -16.51 -15.74 13.69
N LEU A 372 -16.79 -16.48 12.63
CA LEU A 372 -15.77 -17.24 11.88
C LEU A 372 -14.81 -16.31 11.15
N ALA A 373 -15.32 -15.20 10.62
CA ALA A 373 -14.48 -14.19 9.99
C ALA A 373 -13.50 -13.57 10.98
N PHE A 374 -13.90 -13.28 12.23
CA PHE A 374 -12.97 -12.82 13.27
C PHE A 374 -11.92 -13.87 13.64
N LYS A 375 -12.28 -15.16 13.75
CA LYS A 375 -11.31 -16.22 13.97
C LYS A 375 -10.27 -16.30 12.85
N ALA A 376 -10.70 -16.23 11.60
CA ALA A 376 -9.82 -16.20 10.45
C ALA A 376 -8.94 -14.92 10.45
N ALA A 377 -9.51 -13.75 10.76
CA ALA A 377 -8.77 -12.51 10.87
C ALA A 377 -7.68 -12.54 11.95
N GLN A 378 -7.94 -13.14 13.11
CA GLN A 378 -6.93 -13.33 14.18
C GLN A 378 -5.77 -14.21 13.72
N CYS A 379 -6.04 -15.29 12.98
CA CYS A 379 -4.99 -16.13 12.41
C CYS A 379 -4.19 -15.37 11.34
N ILE A 380 -4.88 -14.70 10.41
CA ILE A 380 -4.25 -13.91 9.33
C ILE A 380 -3.36 -12.81 9.91
N THR A 381 -3.73 -12.21 11.05
CA THR A 381 -2.98 -11.13 11.71
C THR A 381 -2.09 -11.61 12.88
N SER A 382 -1.86 -12.92 13.01
CA SER A 382 -0.98 -13.48 14.05
C SER A 382 0.49 -13.05 13.85
N ALA A 383 1.32 -13.17 14.89
CA ALA A 383 2.75 -12.86 14.80
C ALA A 383 3.44 -13.68 13.70
N LYS A 384 3.10 -14.98 13.59
CA LYS A 384 3.60 -15.87 12.54
C LYS A 384 3.25 -15.37 11.14
N SER A 385 2.00 -14.93 10.95
CA SER A 385 1.52 -14.39 9.66
C SER A 385 2.17 -13.06 9.31
N GLN A 386 2.29 -12.16 10.28
CA GLN A 386 2.91 -10.84 10.05
C GLN A 386 4.41 -10.97 9.76
N ARG A 387 5.10 -11.90 10.45
CA ARG A 387 6.50 -12.22 10.16
C ARG A 387 6.67 -12.75 8.74
N GLN A 388 5.86 -13.72 8.35
CA GLN A 388 5.85 -14.27 6.99
C GLN A 388 5.58 -13.17 5.96
N PHE A 389 4.57 -12.33 6.17
CA PHE A 389 4.21 -11.25 5.25
C PHE A 389 5.35 -10.22 5.11
N ALA A 390 6.02 -9.87 6.21
CA ALA A 390 7.14 -8.95 6.18
C ALA A 390 8.34 -9.49 5.38
N LEU A 391 8.66 -10.77 5.52
CA LEU A 391 9.81 -11.39 4.86
C LEU A 391 9.56 -11.69 3.38
N GLU A 392 8.36 -12.16 3.02
CA GLU A 392 8.02 -12.50 1.63
C GLU A 392 7.56 -11.29 0.83
N ALA A 393 6.66 -10.46 1.39
CA ALA A 393 6.03 -9.35 0.69
C ALA A 393 6.65 -7.97 1.00
N GLY A 394 7.36 -7.84 2.12
CA GLY A 394 8.11 -6.65 2.50
C GLY A 394 7.45 -5.69 3.49
N PRO A 395 6.11 -5.54 3.61
CA PRO A 395 5.52 -4.58 4.54
C PRO A 395 5.82 -4.91 6.01
N PRO A 396 6.25 -3.92 6.82
CA PRO A 396 6.64 -4.14 8.21
C PRO A 396 5.48 -4.66 9.08
N PRO A 397 5.76 -5.51 10.09
CA PRO A 397 4.75 -5.99 11.03
C PRO A 397 4.30 -4.87 11.99
N VAL A 398 3.11 -5.03 12.58
CA VAL A 398 2.61 -4.12 13.62
C VAL A 398 2.86 -4.62 15.03
N ILE A 399 3.27 -5.87 15.19
CA ILE A 399 3.54 -6.49 16.49
C ILE A 399 4.94 -6.08 16.97
N GLY A 400 4.99 -5.27 18.03
CA GLY A 400 6.23 -4.68 18.53
C GLY A 400 7.30 -5.70 18.94
N ALA A 401 6.90 -6.87 19.44
CA ALA A 401 7.83 -7.92 19.85
C ALA A 401 8.71 -8.45 18.71
N LEU A 402 8.22 -8.45 17.47
CA LEU A 402 8.99 -8.90 16.29
C LEU A 402 10.24 -8.05 16.05
N TYR A 403 10.19 -6.75 16.34
CA TYR A 403 11.35 -5.87 16.20
C TYR A 403 12.46 -6.10 17.24
N SER A 404 12.17 -6.89 18.27
CA SER A 404 13.15 -7.31 19.28
C SER A 404 13.68 -8.73 19.04
N ASP A 405 13.13 -9.43 18.05
CA ASP A 405 13.56 -10.79 17.67
C ASP A 405 14.83 -10.70 16.79
N PRO A 406 15.99 -11.29 17.26
CA PRO A 406 17.23 -11.23 16.50
C PRO A 406 17.17 -11.91 15.13
N GLU A 407 16.41 -13.01 15.02
CA GLU A 407 16.25 -13.74 13.75
C GLU A 407 15.47 -12.91 12.74
N PHE A 408 14.35 -12.31 13.17
CA PHE A 408 13.59 -11.40 12.33
C PHE A 408 14.44 -10.21 11.87
N ARG A 409 15.19 -9.58 12.76
CA ARG A 409 16.07 -8.44 12.42
C ARG A 409 17.16 -8.80 11.42
N ALA A 410 17.70 -10.02 11.51
CA ALA A 410 18.70 -10.50 10.55
C ALA A 410 18.11 -10.71 9.15
N ALA A 411 16.87 -11.23 9.07
CA ALA A 411 16.16 -11.48 7.82
C ALA A 411 15.50 -10.21 7.24
N TYR A 412 15.15 -9.24 8.10
CA TYR A 412 14.51 -7.96 7.74
C TYR A 412 15.44 -6.79 8.11
N PRO A 413 16.44 -6.48 7.28
CA PRO A 413 17.56 -5.60 7.67
C PRO A 413 17.15 -4.15 7.92
N MET A 414 15.98 -3.69 7.46
CA MET A 414 15.45 -2.36 7.70
C MET A 414 14.65 -2.22 9.02
N ALA A 415 14.59 -3.27 9.85
CA ALA A 415 13.73 -3.30 11.04
C ALA A 415 13.95 -2.10 11.99
N ASP A 416 15.21 -1.71 12.24
CA ASP A 416 15.53 -0.62 13.16
C ASP A 416 15.13 0.75 12.60
N ASP A 417 15.42 1.02 11.32
CA ASP A 417 15.04 2.27 10.65
C ASP A 417 13.51 2.42 10.55
N VAL A 418 12.82 1.33 10.21
CA VAL A 418 11.36 1.28 10.16
C VAL A 418 10.77 1.57 11.53
N LYS A 419 11.26 0.89 12.59
CA LYS A 419 10.78 1.09 13.96
C LYS A 419 10.94 2.54 14.39
N GLU A 420 12.11 3.15 14.14
CA GLU A 420 12.38 4.55 14.48
C GLU A 420 11.42 5.51 13.76
N GLN A 421 11.13 5.26 12.48
CA GLN A 421 10.19 6.08 11.70
C GLN A 421 8.73 5.93 12.12
N LEU A 422 8.36 4.79 12.74
CA LEU A 422 7.01 4.54 13.27
C LEU A 422 6.77 5.20 14.64
N GLU A 423 7.81 5.70 15.29
CA GLU A 423 7.64 6.43 16.54
C GLU A 423 6.91 7.76 16.34
N ALA A 424 6.11 8.18 17.33
CA ALA A 424 5.06 9.20 17.22
C ALA A 424 5.52 10.55 16.64
N ASN A 425 6.78 10.92 16.80
CA ASN A 425 7.31 12.19 16.31
C ASN A 425 7.97 12.11 14.92
N ARG A 426 7.99 10.92 14.29
CA ARG A 426 8.55 10.67 12.95
C ARG A 426 7.49 10.30 11.92
N ALA A 427 6.30 9.90 12.35
CA ALA A 427 5.20 9.58 11.45
C ALA A 427 4.47 10.84 10.99
N ALA A 428 4.12 10.89 9.70
CA ALA A 428 3.21 11.86 9.11
C ALA A 428 1.84 11.18 8.93
N VAL A 429 0.96 11.34 9.90
CA VAL A 429 -0.38 10.77 9.83
C VAL A 429 -1.18 11.52 8.77
N ARG A 430 -1.85 10.77 7.89
CA ARG A 430 -2.81 11.33 6.93
C ARG A 430 -4.09 11.76 7.66
N PRO A 431 -4.87 12.74 7.12
CA PRO A 431 -6.12 13.17 7.75
C PRO A 431 -7.01 12.00 8.16
N LYS A 432 -7.31 11.87 9.47
CA LYS A 432 -8.21 10.84 10.01
C LYS A 432 -9.66 11.35 9.91
N SER A 433 -10.26 11.18 8.72
CA SER A 433 -11.57 11.75 8.38
C SER A 433 -12.37 10.79 7.51
N PRO A 434 -13.71 10.72 7.69
CA PRO A 434 -14.58 9.95 6.78
C PRO A 434 -14.56 10.47 5.33
N VAL A 435 -14.17 11.74 5.12
CA VAL A 435 -14.05 12.35 3.79
C VAL A 435 -12.63 12.36 3.23
N TYR A 436 -11.70 11.66 3.87
CA TYR A 436 -10.29 11.62 3.47
C TYR A 436 -10.09 11.32 1.98
N GLN A 437 -10.86 10.37 1.41
CA GLN A 437 -10.75 10.03 -0.01
C GLN A 437 -11.06 11.23 -0.94
N SER A 438 -12.01 12.07 -0.55
CA SER A 438 -12.33 13.29 -1.30
C SER A 438 -11.15 14.28 -1.23
N ILE A 439 -10.57 14.45 -0.04
CA ILE A 439 -9.36 15.28 0.15
C ILE A 439 -8.23 14.79 -0.73
N SER A 440 -7.89 13.50 -0.68
CA SER A 440 -6.83 12.90 -1.48
C SER A 440 -7.07 13.07 -2.98
N THR A 441 -8.30 12.83 -3.44
CA THR A 441 -8.69 12.99 -4.85
C THR A 441 -8.53 14.43 -5.33
N LEU A 442 -8.97 15.41 -4.54
CA LEU A 442 -8.86 16.83 -4.87
C LEU A 442 -7.39 17.29 -4.91
N VAL A 443 -6.63 16.95 -3.88
CA VAL A 443 -5.20 17.30 -3.79
C VAL A 443 -4.42 16.69 -4.96
N THR A 444 -4.61 15.42 -5.25
CA THR A 444 -3.87 14.74 -6.34
C THR A 444 -4.28 15.24 -7.72
N ALA A 445 -5.55 15.61 -7.93
CA ALA A 445 -6.02 16.21 -9.16
C ALA A 445 -5.40 17.60 -9.41
N LYS A 446 -5.22 18.41 -8.36
CA LYS A 446 -4.56 19.71 -8.45
C LYS A 446 -3.05 19.59 -8.68
N LEU A 447 -2.40 18.62 -8.03
CA LEU A 447 -0.95 18.43 -8.13
C LEU A 447 -0.51 17.75 -9.43
N SER A 448 -1.40 17.07 -10.14
CA SER A 448 -1.05 16.35 -11.39
C SER A 448 -1.34 17.21 -12.62
N PRO A 449 -0.39 17.32 -13.58
CA PRO A 449 0.99 16.80 -13.56
C PRO A 449 1.93 17.57 -12.64
N VAL A 450 2.77 16.85 -11.89
CA VAL A 450 3.70 17.48 -10.95
C VAL A 450 4.68 18.41 -11.67
N GLY A 451 4.82 19.61 -11.12
CA GLY A 451 5.78 20.63 -11.61
C GLY A 451 5.25 21.59 -12.66
N GLN A 452 4.02 21.43 -13.14
CA GLN A 452 3.40 22.34 -14.14
C GLN A 452 2.69 23.56 -13.52
N TRP A 453 2.76 23.74 -12.24
CA TRP A 453 2.12 24.81 -11.47
C TRP A 453 3.14 25.70 -10.77
N ASP A 454 2.71 26.90 -10.38
CA ASP A 454 3.48 27.76 -9.49
C ASP A 454 3.23 27.39 -8.04
N PRO A 455 4.28 27.19 -7.21
CA PRO A 455 4.12 26.73 -5.82
C PRO A 455 3.34 27.70 -4.92
N GLU A 456 3.48 29.01 -5.11
CA GLU A 456 2.76 30.02 -4.30
C GLU A 456 1.26 29.99 -4.60
N THR A 457 0.91 30.02 -5.88
CA THR A 457 -0.48 29.96 -6.35
C THR A 457 -1.13 28.62 -6.01
N MET A 458 -0.38 27.50 -6.19
CA MET A 458 -0.88 26.17 -5.92
C MET A 458 -1.18 25.95 -4.42
N ALA A 459 -0.42 26.58 -3.52
CA ALA A 459 -0.70 26.49 -2.08
C ALA A 459 -2.10 27.04 -1.75
N ASP A 460 -2.48 28.18 -2.34
CA ASP A 460 -3.80 28.77 -2.15
C ASP A 460 -4.89 27.92 -2.84
N GLU A 461 -4.64 27.44 -4.07
CA GLU A 461 -5.57 26.57 -4.80
C GLU A 461 -5.85 25.23 -4.09
N LEU A 462 -4.86 24.66 -3.39
CA LEU A 462 -5.05 23.46 -2.58
C LEU A 462 -5.91 23.73 -1.36
N ALA A 463 -5.67 24.86 -0.68
CA ALA A 463 -6.46 25.25 0.49
C ALA A 463 -7.93 25.51 0.14
N ASP A 464 -8.18 26.11 -1.02
CA ASP A 464 -9.54 26.36 -1.52
C ASP A 464 -10.26 25.08 -1.96
N ALA A 465 -9.51 24.05 -2.40
CA ALA A 465 -10.07 22.80 -2.90
C ALA A 465 -10.42 21.80 -1.80
N VAL A 466 -9.69 21.80 -0.69
CA VAL A 466 -9.86 20.90 0.45
C VAL A 466 -10.92 21.45 1.41
#